data_96448e3e1f3a0b596cd4b2618caae811
#
_entry.id   96448e3e1f3a0b596cd4b2618caae811
#
_cell.length_a   1.000
_cell.length_b   1.000
_cell.length_c   1.000
_cell.angle_alpha   90.00
_cell.angle_beta   90.00
_cell.angle_gamma   90.00
#
_symmetry.space_group_name_H-M   'P 1'
#
loop_
_entity.id
_entity.type
_entity.pdbx_description
1 polymer ?
#
loop_
_entity_poly.entity_id
_entity_poly.type
_entity_poly.pdbx_seq_one_letter_code
_entity_poly.pdbx_strand_id
1 'polypeptide(L)'
;VDEVYGMHNWPGAPAGSFSIRSGPFFAATDTFEINLVGRGGHAAKPQETIDTTVLASHLVIALQTIASRNADPTDQIVVSVTSIESESKAFNVIPEHVTLKGTIRTMSVEMRDLAEKRLKEISTSVSQTFGGSCKVNFRPGYPVMENHKEQTDFAASIATSVSGSCEEAPLVMGGEDFSYML
;
A
#
# COMPACT_ATOMS: atom_id res chain seq x y z
N VAL A 1 2.40 -12.35 -29.32
CA VAL A 1 1.10 -11.65 -29.19
C VAL A 1 1.40 -10.18 -29.39
N ASP A 2 0.71 -9.53 -30.32
CA ASP A 2 0.99 -8.13 -30.67
C ASP A 2 0.19 -7.19 -29.77
N GLU A 3 -1.00 -7.61 -29.31
CA GLU A 3 -1.88 -6.85 -28.41
C GLU A 3 -2.66 -7.80 -27.50
N VAL A 4 -3.02 -7.33 -26.32
CA VAL A 4 -3.85 -8.05 -25.37
C VAL A 4 -4.89 -7.10 -24.78
N TYR A 5 -6.12 -7.58 -24.61
CA TYR A 5 -7.24 -6.82 -24.05
C TYR A 5 -7.90 -7.62 -22.93
N GLY A 6 -8.25 -6.95 -21.85
CA GLY A 6 -8.99 -7.50 -20.73
C GLY A 6 -10.26 -6.70 -20.43
N MET A 7 -11.25 -7.34 -19.84
CA MET A 7 -12.50 -6.69 -19.43
C MET A 7 -12.96 -7.23 -18.08
N HIS A 8 -13.26 -6.31 -17.17
CA HIS A 8 -13.89 -6.62 -15.89
C HIS A 8 -15.40 -6.42 -15.93
N ASN A 9 -16.12 -7.32 -15.26
CA ASN A 9 -17.47 -7.02 -14.81
C ASN A 9 -17.39 -6.17 -13.53
N TRP A 10 -17.92 -4.93 -13.59
CA TRP A 10 -17.77 -3.98 -12.48
C TRP A 10 -19.07 -3.82 -11.70
N PRO A 11 -19.17 -4.36 -10.46
CA PRO A 11 -20.34 -4.20 -9.61
C PRO A 11 -20.62 -2.72 -9.31
N GLY A 12 -21.89 -2.33 -9.39
CA GLY A 12 -22.33 -0.96 -9.14
C GLY A 12 -22.42 -0.06 -10.38
N ALA A 13 -21.84 -0.49 -11.52
CA ALA A 13 -22.06 0.18 -12.80
C ALA A 13 -23.36 -0.34 -13.45
N PRO A 14 -24.09 0.51 -14.23
CA PRO A 14 -25.27 0.08 -14.98
C PRO A 14 -24.92 -1.04 -15.96
N ALA A 15 -25.78 -2.05 -16.09
CA ALA A 15 -25.59 -3.13 -17.06
C ALA A 15 -25.52 -2.57 -18.49
N GLY A 16 -24.53 -3.00 -19.25
CA GLY A 16 -24.28 -2.54 -20.63
C GLY A 16 -23.51 -1.23 -20.74
N SER A 17 -23.13 -0.58 -19.63
CA SER A 17 -22.20 0.56 -19.67
C SER A 17 -20.75 0.10 -19.75
N PHE A 18 -19.89 0.89 -20.41
CA PHE A 18 -18.45 0.70 -20.49
C PHE A 18 -17.71 1.93 -20.03
N SER A 19 -16.59 1.70 -19.37
CA SER A 19 -15.62 2.76 -19.06
C SER A 19 -14.20 2.23 -19.19
N ILE A 20 -13.29 3.07 -19.68
CA ILE A 20 -11.86 2.78 -19.84
C ILE A 20 -11.06 4.05 -19.62
N ARG A 21 -9.77 3.89 -19.33
CA ARG A 21 -8.85 5.01 -19.12
C ARG A 21 -7.52 4.74 -19.79
N SER A 22 -6.93 5.73 -20.44
CA SER A 22 -5.56 5.71 -20.93
C SER A 22 -4.58 6.09 -19.80
N GLY A 23 -3.37 5.56 -19.85
CA GLY A 23 -2.35 5.76 -18.83
C GLY A 23 -2.62 4.94 -17.57
N PRO A 24 -2.13 5.38 -16.39
CA PRO A 24 -2.33 4.69 -15.13
C PRO A 24 -3.82 4.48 -14.82
N PHE A 25 -4.20 3.26 -14.49
CA PHE A 25 -5.60 2.90 -14.24
C PHE A 25 -5.78 2.19 -12.91
N PHE A 26 -5.05 1.09 -12.66
CA PHE A 26 -5.03 0.40 -11.37
C PHE A 26 -3.69 0.57 -10.68
N ALA A 27 -3.74 0.69 -9.34
CA ALA A 27 -2.55 0.95 -8.54
C ALA A 27 -1.58 -0.24 -8.49
N ALA A 28 -0.30 0.07 -8.33
CA ALA A 28 0.66 -0.89 -7.81
C ALA A 28 0.23 -1.34 -6.42
N THR A 29 0.50 -2.62 -6.10
CA THR A 29 0.16 -3.20 -4.81
C THR A 29 1.39 -3.74 -4.14
N ASP A 30 1.66 -3.26 -2.93
CA ASP A 30 2.77 -3.75 -2.13
C ASP A 30 2.29 -4.12 -0.75
N THR A 31 3.02 -5.04 -0.11
CA THR A 31 2.80 -5.39 1.28
C THR A 31 4.07 -5.20 2.08
N PHE A 32 3.93 -4.92 3.36
CA PHE A 32 5.05 -4.83 4.27
C PHE A 32 4.77 -5.52 5.59
N GLU A 33 5.85 -5.96 6.20
CA GLU A 33 5.89 -6.48 7.56
C GLU A 33 7.06 -5.83 8.29
N ILE A 34 6.81 -5.27 9.47
CA ILE A 34 7.81 -4.65 10.33
C ILE A 34 7.84 -5.40 11.64
N ASN A 35 8.95 -6.08 11.89
CA ASN A 35 9.20 -6.80 13.13
C ASN A 35 9.99 -5.89 14.07
N LEU A 36 9.34 -5.44 15.15
CA LEU A 36 9.90 -4.59 16.18
C LEU A 36 10.48 -5.45 17.30
N VAL A 37 11.66 -5.06 17.76
CA VAL A 37 12.36 -5.72 18.85
C VAL A 37 12.74 -4.70 19.92
N GLY A 38 12.34 -4.96 21.13
CA GLY A 38 12.68 -4.17 22.32
C GLY A 38 13.29 -5.01 23.41
N ARG A 39 12.85 -4.79 24.63
CA ARG A 39 13.16 -5.61 25.78
C ARG A 39 11.92 -5.76 26.66
N GLY A 40 11.36 -6.96 26.67
CA GLY A 40 10.18 -7.29 27.46
C GLY A 40 10.44 -7.29 28.97
N GLY A 41 9.35 -7.26 29.73
CA GLY A 41 9.44 -7.31 31.18
C GLY A 41 8.11 -7.12 31.89
N HIS A 42 8.18 -6.97 33.23
CA HIS A 42 7.00 -6.78 34.05
C HIS A 42 6.43 -5.36 33.87
N ALA A 43 5.14 -5.23 33.58
CA ALA A 43 4.50 -3.95 33.29
C ALA A 43 4.58 -2.92 34.45
N ALA A 44 4.76 -3.37 35.70
CA ALA A 44 4.97 -2.49 36.85
C ALA A 44 6.41 -1.95 36.95
N LYS A 45 7.32 -2.38 36.08
CA LYS A 45 8.72 -1.95 36.05
C LYS A 45 9.13 -1.47 34.63
N PRO A 46 8.43 -0.51 34.05
CA PRO A 46 8.66 -0.08 32.67
C PRO A 46 10.08 0.47 32.43
N GLN A 47 10.72 1.04 33.45
CA GLN A 47 12.10 1.53 33.38
C GLN A 47 13.16 0.41 33.14
N GLU A 48 12.78 -0.84 33.34
CA GLU A 48 13.67 -1.99 33.07
C GLU A 48 13.45 -2.57 31.66
N THR A 49 12.56 -1.96 30.85
CA THR A 49 12.12 -2.46 29.54
C THR A 49 12.42 -1.50 28.41
N ILE A 50 12.23 -1.97 27.18
CA ILE A 50 12.06 -1.17 25.97
C ILE A 50 10.70 -1.57 25.41
N ASP A 51 9.70 -0.72 25.62
CA ASP A 51 8.29 -1.04 25.35
C ASP A 51 7.97 -1.00 23.85
N THR A 52 7.86 -2.19 23.26
CA THR A 52 7.55 -2.36 21.83
C THR A 52 6.11 -1.97 21.50
N THR A 53 5.19 -1.99 22.46
CA THR A 53 3.79 -1.56 22.24
C THR A 53 3.72 -0.03 22.06
N VAL A 54 4.44 0.72 22.89
CA VAL A 54 4.58 2.17 22.77
C VAL A 54 5.28 2.52 21.47
N LEU A 55 6.41 1.85 21.17
CA LEU A 55 7.15 2.03 19.92
C LEU A 55 6.25 1.78 18.70
N ALA A 56 5.51 0.66 18.66
CA ALA A 56 4.61 0.33 17.57
C ALA A 56 3.54 1.40 17.36
N SER A 57 2.96 1.92 18.44
CA SER A 57 1.93 2.97 18.39
C SER A 57 2.45 4.25 17.74
N HIS A 58 3.66 4.70 18.13
CA HIS A 58 4.31 5.86 17.52
C HIS A 58 4.70 5.62 16.06
N LEU A 59 5.16 4.41 15.74
CA LEU A 59 5.51 4.06 14.36
C LEU A 59 4.29 4.09 13.45
N VAL A 60 3.14 3.56 13.87
CA VAL A 60 1.90 3.62 13.08
C VAL A 60 1.53 5.07 12.73
N ILE A 61 1.64 5.99 13.69
CA ILE A 61 1.37 7.41 13.47
C ILE A 61 2.42 8.02 12.53
N ALA A 62 3.70 7.73 12.75
CA ALA A 62 4.79 8.28 11.94
C ALA A 62 4.71 7.84 10.48
N LEU A 63 4.31 6.60 10.19
CA LEU A 63 4.15 6.07 8.84
C LEU A 63 3.09 6.82 8.03
N GLN A 64 2.08 7.45 8.67
CA GLN A 64 1.08 8.26 7.98
C GLN A 64 1.71 9.50 7.32
N THR A 65 2.90 9.93 7.76
CA THR A 65 3.62 11.06 7.16
C THR A 65 4.15 10.74 5.76
N ILE A 66 4.24 9.48 5.36
CA ILE A 66 4.63 9.11 4.00
C ILE A 66 3.64 9.73 3.01
N ALA A 67 2.35 9.48 3.18
CA ALA A 67 1.32 10.05 2.33
C ALA A 67 1.10 11.56 2.59
N SER A 68 1.10 11.98 3.87
CA SER A 68 0.66 13.34 4.21
C SER A 68 1.77 14.40 4.15
N ARG A 69 3.07 14.01 4.09
CA ARG A 69 4.21 14.95 4.18
C ARG A 69 5.37 14.63 3.25
N ASN A 70 5.42 13.46 2.61
CA ASN A 70 6.52 13.10 1.72
C ASN A 70 6.08 12.96 0.26
N ALA A 71 4.87 12.47 -0.01
CA ALA A 71 4.31 12.46 -1.35
C ALA A 71 3.92 13.86 -1.80
N ASP A 72 4.02 14.13 -3.11
CA ASP A 72 3.43 15.33 -3.70
C ASP A 72 1.90 15.28 -3.51
N PRO A 73 1.24 16.39 -3.12
CA PRO A 73 -0.22 16.42 -2.93
C PRO A 73 -1.04 16.04 -4.17
N THR A 74 -0.45 16.12 -5.36
CA THR A 74 -1.09 15.73 -6.63
C THR A 74 -0.92 14.26 -6.96
N ASP A 75 -0.02 13.55 -6.27
CA ASP A 75 0.22 12.13 -6.45
C ASP A 75 -0.68 11.28 -5.55
N GLN A 76 -1.02 10.08 -6.03
CA GLN A 76 -1.88 9.17 -5.28
C GLN A 76 -1.05 8.08 -4.62
N ILE A 77 -1.15 8.05 -3.30
CA ILE A 77 -0.51 7.06 -2.45
C ILE A 77 -1.42 6.68 -1.28
N VAL A 78 -1.46 5.40 -0.96
CA VAL A 78 -2.10 4.87 0.25
C VAL A 78 -1.07 4.09 1.04
N VAL A 79 -0.96 4.38 2.33
CA VAL A 79 -0.15 3.61 3.29
C VAL A 79 -1.03 3.22 4.46
N SER A 80 -1.32 1.92 4.59
CA SER A 80 -2.19 1.41 5.64
C SER A 80 -1.49 0.35 6.46
N VAL A 81 -1.38 0.58 7.77
CA VAL A 81 -1.07 -0.50 8.73
C VAL A 81 -2.37 -1.19 9.07
N THR A 82 -2.46 -2.48 8.78
CA THR A 82 -3.70 -3.26 8.88
C THR A 82 -3.70 -4.26 10.02
N SER A 83 -2.53 -4.51 10.63
CA SER A 83 -2.39 -5.44 11.77
C SER A 83 -1.30 -4.96 12.71
N ILE A 84 -1.55 -5.13 14.01
CA ILE A 84 -0.58 -4.98 15.11
C ILE A 84 -0.68 -6.24 15.93
N GLU A 85 0.37 -7.05 15.94
CA GLU A 85 0.41 -8.34 16.60
C GLU A 85 1.49 -8.34 17.70
N SER A 86 1.09 -8.51 18.95
CA SER A 86 1.98 -8.70 20.08
C SER A 86 2.17 -10.18 20.38
N GLU A 87 3.38 -10.58 20.76
CA GLU A 87 3.66 -11.95 21.22
C GLU A 87 3.01 -12.28 22.57
N SER A 88 2.80 -11.27 23.43
CA SER A 88 2.20 -11.44 24.76
C SER A 88 0.72 -11.08 24.74
N LYS A 89 -0.08 -11.92 25.42
CA LYS A 89 -1.49 -11.68 25.75
C LYS A 89 -1.72 -11.41 27.23
N ALA A 90 -0.66 -11.44 28.05
CA ALA A 90 -0.74 -11.23 29.49
C ALA A 90 -0.87 -9.73 29.80
N PHE A 91 -1.78 -9.37 30.71
CA PHE A 91 -2.06 -7.97 31.07
C PHE A 91 -0.91 -7.27 31.80
N ASN A 92 0.00 -8.03 32.40
CA ASN A 92 1.11 -7.53 33.24
C ASN A 92 2.49 -7.77 32.59
N VAL A 93 2.56 -8.02 31.28
CA VAL A 93 3.82 -8.26 30.56
C VAL A 93 3.94 -7.29 29.40
N ILE A 94 5.02 -6.49 29.39
CA ILE A 94 5.45 -5.70 28.23
C ILE A 94 6.13 -6.68 27.25
N PRO A 95 5.67 -6.78 26.00
CA PRO A 95 6.24 -7.72 25.03
C PRO A 95 7.63 -7.27 24.55
N GLU A 96 8.47 -8.24 24.22
CA GLU A 96 9.76 -7.97 23.53
C GLU A 96 9.56 -7.75 22.04
N HIS A 97 8.58 -8.47 21.43
CA HIS A 97 8.34 -8.41 20.00
C HIS A 97 6.91 -7.93 19.69
N VAL A 98 6.81 -7.03 18.71
CA VAL A 98 5.56 -6.63 18.06
C VAL A 98 5.75 -6.64 16.56
N THR A 99 4.79 -7.20 15.83
CA THR A 99 4.79 -7.22 14.36
C THR A 99 3.69 -6.30 13.84
N LEU A 100 4.06 -5.38 12.95
CA LEU A 100 3.14 -4.58 12.16
C LEU A 100 3.06 -5.16 10.75
N LYS A 101 1.85 -5.23 10.19
CA LYS A 101 1.64 -5.60 8.79
C LYS A 101 0.79 -4.54 8.10
N GLY A 102 1.00 -4.38 6.80
CA GLY A 102 0.27 -3.38 6.05
C GLY A 102 0.43 -3.49 4.56
N THR A 103 -0.18 -2.52 3.88
CA THR A 103 -0.17 -2.42 2.42
C THR A 103 0.11 -1.01 1.96
N ILE A 104 0.74 -0.91 0.79
CA ILE A 104 0.97 0.34 0.08
C ILE A 104 0.34 0.23 -1.32
N ARG A 105 -0.25 1.35 -1.78
CA ARG A 105 -0.79 1.51 -3.14
C ARG A 105 -0.23 2.78 -3.73
N THR A 106 0.21 2.74 -4.97
CA THR A 106 0.79 3.89 -5.69
C THR A 106 0.39 3.86 -7.16
N MET A 107 0.37 5.03 -7.79
CA MET A 107 0.00 5.19 -9.20
C MET A 107 1.21 5.52 -10.09
N SER A 108 2.43 5.48 -9.53
CA SER A 108 3.68 5.64 -10.28
C SER A 108 4.82 4.88 -9.62
N VAL A 109 5.88 4.63 -10.40
CA VAL A 109 7.11 3.97 -9.92
C VAL A 109 7.82 4.87 -8.90
N GLU A 110 7.85 6.17 -9.14
CA GLU A 110 8.49 7.16 -8.29
C GLU A 110 7.86 7.18 -6.89
N MET A 111 6.53 7.13 -6.82
CA MET A 111 5.81 7.06 -5.54
C MET A 111 6.01 5.72 -4.83
N ARG A 112 6.13 4.63 -5.58
CA ARG A 112 6.46 3.31 -5.02
C ARG A 112 7.83 3.30 -4.36
N ASP A 113 8.84 3.82 -5.06
CA ASP A 113 10.22 3.90 -4.57
C ASP A 113 10.33 4.83 -3.35
N LEU A 114 9.64 5.98 -3.40
CA LEU A 114 9.54 6.91 -2.28
C LEU A 114 8.93 6.22 -1.06
N ALA A 115 7.81 5.51 -1.24
CA ALA A 115 7.11 4.84 -0.16
C ALA A 115 7.97 3.76 0.50
N GLU A 116 8.63 2.92 -0.28
CA GLU A 116 9.54 1.88 0.24
C GLU A 116 10.71 2.50 1.01
N LYS A 117 11.36 3.51 0.44
CA LYS A 117 12.46 4.22 1.08
C LYS A 117 12.03 4.82 2.42
N ARG A 118 10.93 5.60 2.41
CA ARG A 118 10.45 6.27 3.63
C ARG A 118 9.95 5.29 4.68
N LEU A 119 9.31 4.19 4.27
CA LEU A 119 8.91 3.12 5.19
C LEU A 119 10.12 2.60 5.99
N LYS A 120 11.22 2.29 5.31
CA LYS A 120 12.45 1.79 5.94
C LYS A 120 13.11 2.83 6.85
N GLU A 121 13.25 4.07 6.37
CA GLU A 121 13.88 5.16 7.11
C GLU A 121 13.10 5.52 8.38
N ILE A 122 11.79 5.71 8.28
CA ILE A 122 10.92 6.06 9.43
C ILE A 122 10.91 4.91 10.44
N SER A 123 10.76 3.65 9.97
CA SER A 123 10.76 2.50 10.87
C SER A 123 12.05 2.40 11.68
N THR A 124 13.19 2.56 11.02
CA THR A 124 14.51 2.52 11.69
C THR A 124 14.67 3.66 12.68
N SER A 125 14.37 4.89 12.27
CA SER A 125 14.57 6.09 13.11
C SER A 125 13.66 6.09 14.33
N VAL A 126 12.38 5.73 14.17
CA VAL A 126 11.43 5.64 15.28
C VAL A 126 11.87 4.52 16.24
N SER A 127 12.24 3.36 15.73
CA SER A 127 12.70 2.26 16.59
C SER A 127 13.89 2.66 17.46
N GLN A 128 14.88 3.32 16.86
CA GLN A 128 16.07 3.81 17.57
C GLN A 128 15.70 4.88 18.61
N THR A 129 14.76 5.77 18.32
CA THR A 129 14.30 6.81 19.26
C THR A 129 13.77 6.22 20.55
N PHE A 130 13.12 5.05 20.49
CA PHE A 130 12.61 4.34 21.66
C PHE A 130 13.62 3.32 22.25
N GLY A 131 14.85 3.26 21.72
CA GLY A 131 15.90 2.34 22.18
C GLY A 131 15.74 0.91 21.66
N GLY A 132 14.78 0.66 20.77
CA GLY A 132 14.56 -0.62 20.12
C GLY A 132 15.21 -0.73 18.74
N SER A 133 14.86 -1.79 18.03
CA SER A 133 15.27 -2.03 16.65
C SER A 133 14.11 -2.58 15.83
N CYS A 134 14.27 -2.58 14.50
CA CYS A 134 13.28 -3.19 13.62
C CYS A 134 13.92 -3.91 12.44
N LYS A 135 13.16 -4.86 11.88
CA LYS A 135 13.42 -5.45 10.57
C LYS A 135 12.21 -5.18 9.67
N VAL A 136 12.44 -4.51 8.56
CA VAL A 136 11.40 -4.20 7.56
C VAL A 136 11.52 -5.17 6.40
N ASN A 137 10.44 -5.91 6.15
CA ASN A 137 10.27 -6.75 4.96
C ASN A 137 9.25 -6.08 4.06
N PHE A 138 9.71 -5.52 2.95
CA PHE A 138 8.87 -4.97 1.89
C PHE A 138 8.77 -6.01 0.77
N ARG A 139 7.55 -6.25 0.29
CA ARG A 139 7.26 -7.25 -0.74
C ARG A 139 6.50 -6.56 -1.87
N PRO A 140 7.19 -6.26 -2.98
CA PRO A 140 6.53 -5.77 -4.19
C PRO A 140 5.51 -6.79 -4.70
N GLY A 141 4.31 -6.30 -5.05
CA GLY A 141 3.28 -7.05 -5.74
C GLY A 141 3.08 -6.52 -7.16
N TYR A 142 1.83 -6.37 -7.59
CA TYR A 142 1.52 -5.93 -8.94
C TYR A 142 2.11 -4.55 -9.25
N PRO A 143 2.65 -4.33 -10.47
CA PRO A 143 2.99 -2.98 -10.92
C PRO A 143 1.73 -2.14 -11.16
N VAL A 144 1.91 -0.86 -11.41
CA VAL A 144 0.82 -0.02 -11.91
C VAL A 144 0.34 -0.60 -13.24
N MET A 145 -0.98 -0.78 -13.38
CA MET A 145 -1.57 -1.12 -14.66
C MET A 145 -1.72 0.16 -15.48
N GLU A 146 -1.00 0.23 -16.59
CA GLU A 146 -0.97 1.39 -17.46
C GLU A 146 -1.41 1.03 -18.87
N ASN A 147 -2.56 1.56 -19.29
CA ASN A 147 -3.11 1.30 -20.60
C ASN A 147 -2.46 2.19 -21.67
N HIS A 148 -2.01 1.59 -22.76
CA HIS A 148 -1.50 2.31 -23.92
C HIS A 148 -2.61 3.10 -24.61
N LYS A 149 -2.32 4.35 -24.98
CA LYS A 149 -3.34 5.27 -25.51
C LYS A 149 -4.04 4.76 -26.76
N GLU A 150 -3.28 4.25 -27.73
CA GLU A 150 -3.80 3.78 -29.02
C GLU A 150 -4.77 2.62 -28.85
N GLN A 151 -4.39 1.62 -28.05
CA GLN A 151 -5.21 0.45 -27.74
C GLN A 151 -6.43 0.83 -26.90
N THR A 152 -6.29 1.81 -26.01
CA THR A 152 -7.41 2.34 -25.23
C THR A 152 -8.44 3.04 -26.13
N ASP A 153 -7.98 3.90 -27.05
CA ASP A 153 -8.86 4.59 -27.98
C ASP A 153 -9.60 3.61 -28.89
N PHE A 154 -8.90 2.57 -29.36
CA PHE A 154 -9.51 1.49 -30.14
C PHE A 154 -10.58 0.74 -29.33
N ALA A 155 -10.26 0.28 -28.13
CA ALA A 155 -11.21 -0.43 -27.27
C ALA A 155 -12.42 0.43 -26.90
N ALA A 156 -12.23 1.73 -26.61
CA ALA A 156 -13.31 2.68 -26.36
C ALA A 156 -14.24 2.86 -27.58
N SER A 157 -13.68 2.87 -28.79
CA SER A 157 -14.47 2.96 -30.02
C SER A 157 -15.39 1.74 -30.22
N ILE A 158 -14.86 0.54 -29.95
CA ILE A 158 -15.62 -0.71 -30.02
C ILE A 158 -16.69 -0.74 -28.94
N ALA A 159 -16.36 -0.39 -27.69
CA ALA A 159 -17.32 -0.30 -26.60
C ALA A 159 -18.48 0.67 -26.93
N THR A 160 -18.14 1.84 -27.49
CA THR A 160 -19.14 2.82 -27.94
C THR A 160 -20.04 2.26 -29.06
N SER A 161 -19.49 1.49 -29.99
CA SER A 161 -20.29 0.88 -31.06
C SER A 161 -21.29 -0.16 -30.54
N VAL A 162 -20.98 -0.81 -29.40
CA VAL A 162 -21.83 -1.86 -28.79
C VAL A 162 -22.88 -1.25 -27.87
N SER A 163 -22.54 -0.25 -27.06
CA SER A 163 -23.40 0.29 -25.99
C SER A 163 -23.91 1.72 -26.23
N GLY A 164 -23.40 2.39 -27.27
CA GLY A 164 -23.75 3.79 -27.58
C GLY A 164 -22.84 4.82 -26.87
N SER A 165 -22.09 4.44 -25.84
CA SER A 165 -21.13 5.30 -25.14
C SER A 165 -20.03 4.50 -24.44
N CYS A 166 -18.87 5.15 -24.22
CA CYS A 166 -17.84 4.65 -23.35
C CYS A 166 -17.28 5.85 -22.56
N GLU A 167 -17.32 5.79 -21.24
CA GLU A 167 -16.92 6.88 -20.37
C GLU A 167 -15.46 6.76 -19.94
N GLU A 168 -14.85 7.86 -19.49
CA GLU A 168 -13.54 7.77 -18.84
C GLU A 168 -13.69 7.18 -17.45
N ALA A 169 -12.99 6.09 -17.19
CA ALA A 169 -12.98 5.42 -15.88
C ALA A 169 -12.23 6.26 -14.84
N PRO A 170 -12.67 6.31 -13.57
CA PRO A 170 -11.87 6.88 -12.49
C PRO A 170 -10.64 5.99 -12.21
N LEU A 171 -9.62 6.58 -11.55
CA LEU A 171 -8.50 5.82 -11.03
C LEU A 171 -8.95 4.83 -9.95
N VAL A 172 -8.36 3.64 -9.95
CA VAL A 172 -8.69 2.56 -9.00
C VAL A 172 -7.47 2.22 -8.14
N MET A 173 -7.60 2.36 -6.82
CA MET A 173 -6.53 1.98 -5.88
C MET A 173 -6.49 0.48 -5.58
N GLY A 174 -7.27 -0.33 -6.27
CA GLY A 174 -7.14 -1.78 -6.33
C GLY A 174 -5.95 -2.19 -7.20
N GLY A 175 -5.46 -3.40 -7.01
CA GLY A 175 -4.43 -3.99 -7.88
C GLY A 175 -5.06 -4.86 -8.94
N GLU A 176 -4.32 -5.01 -10.04
CA GLU A 176 -4.76 -5.75 -11.23
C GLU A 176 -3.60 -6.58 -11.78
N ASP A 177 -3.74 -7.91 -11.85
CA ASP A 177 -2.68 -8.80 -12.33
C ASP A 177 -2.46 -8.74 -13.85
N PHE A 178 -3.44 -8.21 -14.59
CA PHE A 178 -3.29 -7.88 -16.01
C PHE A 178 -2.11 -6.91 -16.26
N SER A 179 -1.70 -6.14 -15.25
CA SER A 179 -0.51 -5.28 -15.28
C SER A 179 0.79 -6.00 -15.63
N TYR A 180 0.86 -7.33 -15.48
CA TYR A 180 2.01 -8.13 -15.91
C TYR A 180 1.99 -8.51 -17.40
N MET A 181 0.91 -8.20 -18.10
CA MET A 181 0.75 -8.50 -19.52
C MET A 181 0.99 -7.28 -20.42
N LEU A 182 1.13 -6.08 -19.80
CA LEU A 182 1.28 -4.77 -20.49
C LEU A 182 2.72 -4.28 -20.59
#